data_5bee1f05fe20d18a0755d7a12f0d927b
#
_entry.id   5bee1f05fe20d18a0755d7a12f0d927b
#
_cell.length_a   1.000
_cell.length_b   1.000
_cell.length_c   1.000
_cell.angle_alpha   90.00
_cell.angle_beta   90.00
_cell.angle_gamma   90.00
#
_symmetry.space_group_name_H-M   'P 1'
#
loop_
_entity.id
_entity.type
_entity.pdbx_description
1 polymer ?
#
loop_
_entity_poly.entity_id
_entity_poly.type
_entity_poly.pdbx_seq_one_letter_code
_entity_poly.pdbx_strand_id
1 'polypeptide(L)'
;GEILELKSSYILLKNPYIRGKKTDDYFENRAAALAANNTLDCLIKASFPKIVRVDDWGSFYKRKYTTDLPCGSVTCRVEFIITEVVDTKYLDIVAMGSSKKQIAECMEDIQQKFFSSCVRERYIDIISYDAVSEYYCNKIYPKLNTLERNLRKLLFNIYVVNFGLNYYKATINEGLQNKAKQVVNRDSRKKEKDHIKEKYTATTRKEVEEIELLQRFFYSLEYGDIQD
;
A
#
# COMPACT_ATOMS: atom_id res chain seq x y z
N GLY A 1 11.56 11.41 -24.69
CA GLY A 1 10.59 10.60 -23.95
C GLY A 1 10.22 11.32 -22.67
N GLU A 2 9.03 11.08 -22.21
CA GLU A 2 8.55 11.60 -20.91
C GLU A 2 9.37 11.00 -19.77
N ILE A 3 9.90 11.85 -18.90
CA ILE A 3 10.60 11.39 -17.69
C ILE A 3 9.54 11.06 -16.66
N LEU A 4 9.50 9.81 -16.27
CA LEU A 4 8.61 9.31 -15.22
C LEU A 4 9.31 9.39 -13.87
N GLU A 5 8.56 9.61 -12.80
CA GLU A 5 9.09 9.64 -11.44
C GLU A 5 8.24 8.83 -10.47
N LEU A 6 8.88 8.32 -9.42
CA LEU A 6 8.26 7.81 -8.20
C LEU A 6 8.94 8.45 -7.00
N LYS A 7 8.14 8.81 -6.00
CA LYS A 7 8.64 9.43 -4.77
C LYS A 7 8.16 8.62 -3.56
N SER A 8 9.08 8.30 -2.64
CA SER A 8 8.75 7.78 -1.32
C SER A 8 9.27 8.73 -0.24
N SER A 9 8.52 8.87 0.84
CA SER A 9 8.82 9.84 1.91
C SER A 9 8.89 9.12 3.26
N TYR A 10 9.90 9.48 4.05
CA TYR A 10 10.22 8.86 5.32
C TYR A 10 10.40 9.92 6.40
N ILE A 11 9.97 9.60 7.61
CA ILE A 11 10.27 10.34 8.82
C ILE A 11 11.27 9.52 9.61
N LEU A 12 12.44 10.07 9.90
CA LEU A 12 13.52 9.41 10.59
C LEU A 12 13.69 10.03 11.99
N LEU A 13 13.43 9.21 13.00
CA LEU A 13 13.61 9.58 14.39
C LEU A 13 14.89 8.93 14.90
N LYS A 14 15.69 9.67 15.68
CA LYS A 14 16.88 9.11 16.31
C LYS A 14 16.49 7.92 17.18
N ASN A 15 17.14 6.77 16.99
CA ASN A 15 16.88 5.59 17.77
C ASN A 15 17.50 5.73 19.19
N PRO A 16 16.68 5.83 20.26
CA PRO A 16 17.20 5.99 21.63
C PRO A 16 17.86 4.72 22.18
N TYR A 17 17.65 3.56 21.52
CA TYR A 17 18.16 2.26 21.97
C TYR A 17 19.48 1.86 21.31
N ILE A 18 20.15 2.77 20.61
CA ILE A 18 21.48 2.49 20.06
C ILE A 18 22.43 2.18 21.22
N ARG A 19 22.96 0.96 21.20
CA ARG A 19 23.84 0.39 22.23
C ARG A 19 24.95 1.37 22.61
N GLY A 20 25.01 1.73 23.89
CA GLY A 20 26.23 2.17 24.51
C GLY A 20 26.23 3.41 25.38
N LYS A 21 25.23 4.29 25.36
CA LYS A 21 25.08 5.35 26.36
C LYS A 21 23.64 5.82 26.44
N LYS A 22 23.03 5.72 27.62
CA LYS A 22 21.97 6.63 28.03
C LYS A 22 22.55 8.03 27.88
N THR A 23 22.14 8.76 26.87
CA THR A 23 22.51 10.16 26.73
C THR A 23 21.57 10.99 27.60
N ASP A 24 21.77 10.88 28.92
CA ASP A 24 21.20 11.83 29.89
C ASP A 24 21.90 13.19 29.84
N ASP A 25 22.98 13.29 29.07
CA ASP A 25 23.74 14.53 28.90
C ASP A 25 23.33 15.25 27.61
N TYR A 26 22.14 15.83 27.65
CA TYR A 26 21.63 16.67 26.55
C TYR A 26 22.48 17.94 26.29
N PHE A 27 23.38 18.29 27.21
CA PHE A 27 24.15 19.54 27.17
C PHE A 27 25.65 19.42 26.91
N GLU A 28 26.27 18.27 27.05
CA GLU A 28 27.73 18.17 26.96
C GLU A 28 28.32 17.98 25.55
N ASN A 29 27.48 17.82 24.50
CA ASN A 29 28.05 17.52 23.19
C ASN A 29 27.38 18.25 22.03
N ARG A 30 27.47 19.58 21.99
CA ARG A 30 27.18 20.36 20.78
C ARG A 30 28.01 19.89 19.58
N ALA A 31 29.24 19.45 19.81
CA ALA A 31 30.09 18.85 18.78
C ALA A 31 29.64 17.43 18.39
N ALA A 32 29.18 16.61 19.34
CA ALA A 32 28.61 15.29 19.04
C ALA A 32 27.21 15.41 18.43
N ALA A 33 26.43 16.44 18.77
CA ALA A 33 25.16 16.74 18.12
C ALA A 33 25.38 17.19 16.66
N LEU A 34 26.38 18.00 16.39
CA LEU A 34 26.80 18.37 15.02
C LEU A 34 27.33 17.17 14.24
N ALA A 35 28.12 16.28 14.88
CA ALA A 35 28.56 15.02 14.27
C ALA A 35 27.37 14.05 14.02
N ALA A 36 26.40 14.02 14.94
CA ALA A 36 25.16 13.25 14.77
C ALA A 36 24.25 13.83 13.66
N ASN A 37 24.27 15.15 13.45
CA ASN A 37 23.50 15.78 12.39
C ASN A 37 23.99 15.37 10.99
N ASN A 38 25.25 15.06 10.83
CA ASN A 38 25.82 14.59 9.56
C ASN A 38 25.71 13.06 9.37
N THR A 39 25.11 12.33 10.31
CA THR A 39 25.10 10.86 10.25
C THR A 39 24.32 10.35 9.05
N LEU A 40 23.17 10.95 8.73
CA LEU A 40 22.38 10.52 7.56
C LEU A 40 23.10 10.82 6.25
N ASP A 41 23.73 11.98 6.13
CA ASP A 41 24.56 12.36 4.98
C ASP A 41 25.75 11.40 4.79
N CYS A 42 26.38 10.98 5.88
CA CYS A 42 27.46 10.00 5.85
C CYS A 42 26.95 8.61 5.42
N LEU A 43 25.79 8.18 5.91
CA LEU A 43 25.18 6.91 5.51
C LEU A 43 24.81 6.90 4.02
N ILE A 44 24.23 7.98 3.51
CA ILE A 44 23.90 8.14 2.10
C ILE A 44 25.17 8.07 1.25
N LYS A 45 26.21 8.84 1.61
CA LYS A 45 27.49 8.84 0.88
C LYS A 45 28.21 7.50 0.93
N ALA A 46 28.16 6.80 2.06
CA ALA A 46 28.74 5.46 2.19
C ALA A 46 28.00 4.41 1.34
N SER A 47 26.67 4.51 1.28
CA SER A 47 25.83 3.59 0.50
C SER A 47 25.87 3.87 -1.00
N PHE A 48 26.10 5.13 -1.38
CA PHE A 48 26.11 5.59 -2.78
C PHE A 48 27.37 6.40 -3.06
N PRO A 49 28.55 5.76 -3.30
CA PRO A 49 29.84 6.46 -3.40
C PRO A 49 29.92 7.51 -4.51
N LYS A 50 29.08 7.39 -5.56
CA LYS A 50 29.04 8.33 -6.68
C LYS A 50 28.04 9.48 -6.47
N ILE A 51 27.43 9.56 -5.27
CA ILE A 51 26.44 10.59 -5.00
C ILE A 51 27.07 11.98 -4.89
N VAL A 52 26.40 12.97 -5.45
CA VAL A 52 26.84 14.35 -5.47
C VAL A 52 25.79 15.22 -4.79
N ARG A 53 26.23 16.18 -3.99
CA ARG A 53 25.36 17.23 -3.44
C ARG A 53 25.09 18.26 -4.53
N VAL A 54 23.81 18.56 -4.76
CA VAL A 54 23.36 19.43 -5.87
C VAL A 54 22.46 20.58 -5.41
N ASP A 55 22.30 20.77 -4.09
CA ASP A 55 21.55 21.91 -3.58
C ASP A 55 22.40 23.16 -3.54
N ASP A 56 21.79 24.29 -3.86
CA ASP A 56 22.32 25.65 -3.74
C ASP A 56 21.56 26.47 -2.68
N TRP A 57 20.71 25.80 -1.89
CA TRP A 57 19.82 26.50 -0.96
C TRP A 57 20.53 27.20 0.19
N GLY A 58 21.82 26.98 0.35
CA GLY A 58 22.62 27.62 1.43
C GLY A 58 22.16 27.25 2.83
N SER A 59 21.21 26.35 2.94
CA SER A 59 20.54 25.92 4.18
C SER A 59 21.20 24.67 4.74
N PHE A 60 21.53 24.70 6.03
CA PHE A 60 21.93 23.51 6.77
C PHE A 60 20.76 22.56 7.02
N TYR A 61 19.52 23.06 6.96
CA TYR A 61 18.32 22.31 7.27
C TYR A 61 17.76 21.52 6.09
N LYS A 62 18.08 21.89 4.86
CA LYS A 62 17.62 21.20 3.66
C LYS A 62 18.77 20.92 2.73
N ARG A 63 18.94 19.67 2.34
CA ARG A 63 20.05 19.21 1.48
C ARG A 63 19.51 18.27 0.43
N LYS A 64 20.07 18.34 -0.76
CA LYS A 64 19.72 17.49 -1.89
C LYS A 64 20.97 16.81 -2.44
N TYR A 65 20.87 15.50 -2.60
CA TYR A 65 21.89 14.67 -3.21
C TYR A 65 21.31 13.98 -4.43
N THR A 66 22.13 13.76 -5.45
CA THR A 66 21.74 13.00 -6.64
C THR A 66 22.78 11.95 -6.99
N THR A 67 22.33 10.84 -7.52
CA THR A 67 23.18 9.79 -8.09
C THR A 67 22.43 9.08 -9.21
N ASP A 68 23.19 8.47 -10.10
CA ASP A 68 22.66 7.60 -11.14
C ASP A 68 22.88 6.15 -10.71
N LEU A 69 21.80 5.35 -10.63
CA LEU A 69 21.85 3.95 -10.23
C LEU A 69 21.47 3.04 -11.40
N PRO A 70 22.23 1.97 -11.62
CA PRO A 70 21.86 0.97 -12.63
C PRO A 70 20.64 0.19 -12.19
N CYS A 71 19.65 0.05 -13.06
CA CYS A 71 18.43 -0.72 -12.87
C CYS A 71 18.21 -1.64 -14.06
N GLY A 72 18.75 -2.85 -14.00
CA GLY A 72 18.76 -3.75 -15.13
C GLY A 72 19.55 -3.17 -16.31
N SER A 73 18.88 -2.95 -17.43
CA SER A 73 19.48 -2.40 -18.67
C SER A 73 19.44 -0.88 -18.76
N VAL A 74 18.85 -0.19 -17.77
CA VAL A 74 18.70 1.26 -17.77
C VAL A 74 19.34 1.88 -16.53
N THR A 75 19.53 3.19 -16.59
CA THR A 75 19.99 3.99 -15.45
C THR A 75 18.85 4.85 -14.95
N CYS A 76 18.59 4.78 -13.63
CA CYS A 76 17.66 5.66 -12.95
C CYS A 76 18.42 6.77 -12.24
N ARG A 77 17.98 7.99 -12.42
CA ARG A 77 18.45 9.11 -11.59
C ARG A 77 17.71 9.08 -10.27
N VAL A 78 18.44 9.13 -9.17
CA VAL A 78 17.87 9.11 -7.82
C VAL A 78 18.28 10.35 -7.07
N GLU A 79 17.31 11.01 -6.44
CA GLU A 79 17.51 12.17 -5.60
C GLU A 79 17.13 11.83 -4.16
N PHE A 80 17.99 12.21 -3.22
CA PHE A 80 17.75 12.15 -1.78
C PHE A 80 17.62 13.58 -1.27
N ILE A 81 16.43 13.92 -0.77
CA ILE A 81 16.16 15.26 -0.23
C ILE A 81 15.98 15.12 1.27
N ILE A 82 16.89 15.70 2.04
CA ILE A 82 16.87 15.70 3.50
C ILE A 82 16.34 17.04 3.96
N THR A 83 15.35 17.03 4.84
CA THR A 83 14.88 18.22 5.57
C THR A 83 14.97 17.92 7.06
N GLU A 84 15.66 18.77 7.81
CA GLU A 84 15.80 18.64 9.27
C GLU A 84 14.91 19.65 9.97
N VAL A 85 14.14 19.17 10.94
CA VAL A 85 13.32 20.01 11.81
C VAL A 85 13.52 19.52 13.24
N VAL A 86 14.24 20.30 14.02
CA VAL A 86 14.64 19.96 15.40
C VAL A 86 15.37 18.59 15.42
N ASP A 87 14.82 17.60 16.08
CA ASP A 87 15.40 16.25 16.20
C ASP A 87 14.87 15.26 15.15
N THR A 88 14.02 15.72 14.24
CA THR A 88 13.38 14.89 13.21
C THR A 88 14.01 15.16 11.84
N LYS A 89 14.30 14.10 11.10
CA LYS A 89 14.73 14.19 9.71
C LYS A 89 13.63 13.65 8.80
N TYR A 90 13.32 14.43 7.78
CA TYR A 90 12.46 14.01 6.69
C TYR A 90 13.34 13.64 5.51
N LEU A 91 13.16 12.45 4.97
CA LEU A 91 13.89 11.98 3.81
C LEU A 91 12.91 11.66 2.68
N ASP A 92 12.99 12.44 1.62
CA ASP A 92 12.32 12.12 0.36
C ASP A 92 13.31 11.44 -0.57
N ILE A 93 12.92 10.33 -1.16
CA ILE A 93 13.65 9.64 -2.21
C ILE A 93 12.82 9.72 -3.48
N VAL A 94 13.39 10.36 -4.51
CA VAL A 94 12.75 10.51 -5.82
C VAL A 94 13.59 9.77 -6.84
N ALA A 95 13.02 8.78 -7.51
CA ALA A 95 13.68 8.09 -8.60
C ALA A 95 13.00 8.41 -9.93
N MET A 96 13.81 8.68 -10.94
CA MET A 96 13.38 9.12 -12.27
C MET A 96 13.97 8.22 -13.34
N GLY A 97 13.19 7.96 -14.40
CA GLY A 97 13.63 7.12 -15.51
C GLY A 97 12.59 7.02 -16.63
N SER A 98 12.80 6.12 -17.55
CA SER A 98 11.94 5.92 -18.71
C SER A 98 10.82 4.89 -18.48
N SER A 99 10.89 4.10 -17.42
CA SER A 99 9.93 3.02 -17.11
C SER A 99 9.55 2.99 -15.65
N LYS A 100 8.26 3.10 -15.33
CA LYS A 100 7.76 3.00 -13.94
C LYS A 100 8.13 1.68 -13.25
N LYS A 101 8.18 0.58 -14.01
CA LYS A 101 8.59 -0.72 -13.47
C LYS A 101 10.03 -0.67 -12.97
N GLN A 102 10.95 -0.19 -13.79
CA GLN A 102 12.37 -0.12 -13.46
C GLN A 102 12.65 0.89 -12.33
N ILE A 103 11.92 2.01 -12.33
CA ILE A 103 11.98 2.97 -11.21
C ILE A 103 11.51 2.33 -9.90
N ALA A 104 10.41 1.55 -9.92
CA ALA A 104 9.92 0.85 -8.74
C ALA A 104 10.91 -0.20 -8.24
N GLU A 105 11.52 -0.99 -9.13
CA GLU A 105 12.56 -1.97 -8.80
C GLU A 105 13.80 -1.28 -8.19
N CYS A 106 14.22 -0.12 -8.74
CA CYS A 106 15.30 0.68 -8.20
C CYS A 106 15.00 1.19 -6.79
N MET A 107 13.80 1.70 -6.58
CA MET A 107 13.34 2.18 -5.26
C MET A 107 13.26 1.06 -4.24
N GLU A 108 12.80 -0.13 -4.64
CA GLU A 108 12.75 -1.32 -3.79
C GLU A 108 14.17 -1.74 -3.37
N ASP A 109 15.12 -1.78 -4.29
CA ASP A 109 16.53 -2.03 -3.99
C ASP A 109 17.11 -1.04 -2.98
N ILE A 110 16.79 0.26 -3.12
CA ILE A 110 17.20 1.29 -2.17
C ILE A 110 16.56 1.04 -0.80
N GLN A 111 15.26 0.75 -0.75
CA GLN A 111 14.55 0.45 0.50
C GLN A 111 15.18 -0.75 1.20
N GLN A 112 15.43 -1.84 0.51
CA GLN A 112 16.01 -3.02 1.09
C GLN A 112 17.46 -2.82 1.56
N LYS A 113 18.32 -2.29 0.70
CA LYS A 113 19.76 -2.18 0.98
C LYS A 113 20.09 -1.03 1.92
N PHE A 114 19.55 0.16 1.66
CA PHE A 114 19.89 1.34 2.46
C PHE A 114 19.20 1.36 3.82
N PHE A 115 17.89 1.09 3.87
CA PHE A 115 17.18 1.15 5.15
C PHE A 115 17.51 -0.03 6.06
N SER A 116 17.54 -1.27 5.53
CA SER A 116 17.78 -2.45 6.37
C SER A 116 19.17 -2.50 6.97
N SER A 117 20.19 -2.08 6.20
CA SER A 117 21.58 -2.23 6.62
C SER A 117 22.20 -0.99 7.26
N CYS A 118 21.66 0.20 6.99
CA CYS A 118 22.28 1.45 7.40
C CYS A 118 21.38 2.31 8.28
N VAL A 119 20.15 2.58 7.81
CA VAL A 119 19.27 3.55 8.47
C VAL A 119 18.73 2.98 9.79
N ARG A 120 18.22 1.74 9.81
CA ARG A 120 17.60 1.11 10.98
C ARG A 120 18.54 0.88 12.14
N GLU A 121 19.84 0.85 11.91
CA GLU A 121 20.81 0.81 12.99
C GLU A 121 20.86 2.10 13.80
N ARG A 122 20.46 3.23 13.22
CA ARG A 122 20.61 4.55 13.83
C ARG A 122 19.31 5.33 13.97
N TYR A 123 18.30 4.99 13.17
CA TYR A 123 17.02 5.68 13.12
C TYR A 123 15.87 4.70 13.21
N ILE A 124 14.76 5.16 13.77
CA ILE A 124 13.45 4.56 13.60
C ILE A 124 12.87 5.20 12.34
N ASP A 125 12.61 4.40 11.32
CA ASP A 125 12.03 4.84 10.06
C ASP A 125 10.51 4.68 10.07
N ILE A 126 9.81 5.75 9.75
CA ILE A 126 8.36 5.76 9.56
C ILE A 126 8.12 6.12 8.10
N ILE A 127 7.47 5.22 7.37
CA ILE A 127 7.11 5.46 5.98
C ILE A 127 5.86 6.33 5.97
N SER A 128 5.97 7.58 5.53
CA SER A 128 4.83 8.48 5.41
C SER A 128 4.16 8.39 4.05
N TYR A 129 4.89 7.98 3.02
CA TYR A 129 4.37 7.69 1.69
C TYR A 129 5.28 6.69 0.96
N ASP A 130 4.69 5.65 0.38
CA ASP A 130 5.41 4.60 -0.34
C ASP A 130 4.88 4.42 -1.77
N ALA A 131 5.55 5.07 -2.71
CA ALA A 131 5.20 4.98 -4.12
C ALA A 131 5.44 3.57 -4.72
N VAL A 132 6.33 2.77 -4.12
CA VAL A 132 6.59 1.39 -4.57
C VAL A 132 5.39 0.51 -4.26
N SER A 133 4.92 0.56 -3.02
CA SER A 133 3.71 -0.15 -2.60
C SER A 133 2.49 0.30 -3.41
N GLU A 134 2.31 1.59 -3.63
CA GLU A 134 1.23 2.11 -4.46
C GLU A 134 1.31 1.58 -5.90
N TYR A 135 2.49 1.59 -6.49
CA TYR A 135 2.69 1.08 -7.85
C TYR A 135 2.29 -0.40 -7.98
N TYR A 136 2.73 -1.26 -7.03
CA TYR A 136 2.38 -2.68 -7.07
C TYR A 136 0.92 -2.92 -6.73
N CYS A 137 0.36 -2.21 -5.75
CA CYS A 137 -1.06 -2.29 -5.42
C CYS A 137 -1.93 -1.97 -6.64
N ASN A 138 -1.65 -0.90 -7.35
CA ASN A 138 -2.39 -0.52 -8.56
C ASN A 138 -2.33 -1.58 -9.67
N LYS A 139 -1.30 -2.42 -9.70
CA LYS A 139 -1.20 -3.55 -10.64
C LYS A 139 -1.89 -4.82 -10.15
N ILE A 140 -1.85 -5.08 -8.86
CA ILE A 140 -2.32 -6.34 -8.27
C ILE A 140 -3.82 -6.30 -8.02
N TYR A 141 -4.37 -5.20 -7.52
CA TYR A 141 -5.79 -5.09 -7.19
C TYR A 141 -6.75 -5.46 -8.33
N PRO A 142 -6.56 -5.00 -9.59
CA PRO A 142 -7.42 -5.41 -10.69
C PRO A 142 -7.39 -6.92 -10.95
N LYS A 143 -6.23 -7.56 -10.76
CA LYS A 143 -6.06 -9.02 -10.96
C LYS A 143 -6.71 -9.80 -9.82
N LEU A 144 -6.56 -9.35 -8.57
CA LEU A 144 -7.21 -9.95 -7.41
C LEU A 144 -8.73 -9.86 -7.53
N ASN A 145 -9.25 -8.70 -7.92
CA ASN A 145 -10.69 -8.49 -8.15
C ASN A 145 -11.21 -9.42 -9.26
N THR A 146 -10.43 -9.60 -10.33
CA THR A 146 -10.80 -10.54 -11.41
C THR A 146 -10.79 -11.98 -10.92
N LEU A 147 -9.78 -12.38 -10.16
CA LEU A 147 -9.70 -13.71 -9.55
C LEU A 147 -10.87 -13.96 -8.61
N GLU A 148 -11.15 -13.02 -7.72
CA GLU A 148 -12.29 -13.11 -6.80
C GLU A 148 -13.62 -13.29 -7.53
N ARG A 149 -13.88 -12.50 -8.56
CA ARG A 149 -15.09 -12.64 -9.40
C ARG A 149 -15.18 -14.01 -10.05
N ASN A 150 -14.07 -14.54 -10.56
CA ASN A 150 -14.05 -15.86 -11.19
C ASN A 150 -14.29 -16.97 -10.18
N LEU A 151 -13.71 -16.88 -8.98
CA LEU A 151 -13.96 -17.82 -7.89
C LEU A 151 -15.45 -17.79 -7.45
N ARG A 152 -16.01 -16.61 -7.26
CA ARG A 152 -17.44 -16.47 -6.93
C ARG A 152 -18.33 -17.11 -8.01
N LYS A 153 -18.02 -16.85 -9.28
CA LYS A 153 -18.75 -17.44 -10.40
C LYS A 153 -18.63 -18.97 -10.43
N LEU A 154 -17.44 -19.50 -10.19
CA LEU A 154 -17.20 -20.94 -10.11
C LEU A 154 -18.01 -21.58 -8.98
N LEU A 155 -17.93 -21.03 -7.78
CA LEU A 155 -18.68 -21.52 -6.62
C LEU A 155 -20.18 -21.46 -6.87
N PHE A 156 -20.68 -20.36 -7.42
CA PHE A 156 -22.08 -20.24 -7.79
C PHE A 156 -22.52 -21.36 -8.75
N ASN A 157 -21.74 -21.62 -9.79
CA ASN A 157 -22.04 -22.68 -10.76
C ASN A 157 -22.04 -24.07 -10.09
N ILE A 158 -21.05 -24.36 -9.23
CA ILE A 158 -20.98 -25.64 -8.51
C ILE A 158 -22.24 -25.83 -7.63
N TYR A 159 -22.61 -24.81 -6.88
CA TYR A 159 -23.77 -24.87 -5.99
C TYR A 159 -25.08 -25.00 -6.76
N VAL A 160 -25.27 -24.21 -7.81
CA VAL A 160 -26.49 -24.26 -8.63
C VAL A 160 -26.62 -25.61 -9.35
N VAL A 161 -25.52 -26.14 -9.89
CA VAL A 161 -25.56 -27.48 -10.56
C VAL A 161 -25.88 -28.60 -9.60
N ASN A 162 -25.36 -28.58 -8.37
CA ASN A 162 -25.56 -29.68 -7.42
C ASN A 162 -26.84 -29.56 -6.61
N PHE A 163 -27.29 -28.34 -6.30
CA PHE A 163 -28.40 -28.13 -5.37
C PHE A 163 -29.56 -27.32 -5.99
N GLY A 164 -29.47 -26.93 -7.24
CA GLY A 164 -30.44 -26.06 -7.90
C GLY A 164 -30.58 -24.71 -7.16
N LEU A 165 -31.73 -24.08 -7.29
CA LEU A 165 -32.02 -22.82 -6.61
C LEU A 165 -32.16 -22.94 -5.09
N ASN A 166 -32.23 -24.18 -4.56
CA ASN A 166 -32.32 -24.44 -3.13
C ASN A 166 -30.96 -24.50 -2.42
N TYR A 167 -29.82 -24.34 -3.13
CA TYR A 167 -28.50 -24.43 -2.55
C TYR A 167 -28.33 -23.52 -1.31
N TYR A 168 -28.92 -22.34 -1.36
CA TYR A 168 -28.91 -21.36 -0.29
C TYR A 168 -29.42 -21.91 1.05
N LYS A 169 -30.52 -22.72 1.02
CA LYS A 169 -31.11 -23.32 2.22
C LYS A 169 -30.34 -24.56 2.70
N ALA A 170 -29.70 -25.26 1.75
CA ALA A 170 -29.07 -26.54 2.03
C ALA A 170 -27.61 -26.45 2.48
N THR A 171 -26.88 -25.42 2.04
CA THR A 171 -25.41 -25.36 2.18
C THR A 171 -24.88 -24.20 2.99
N ILE A 172 -25.68 -23.15 3.19
CA ILE A 172 -25.22 -21.95 3.86
C ILE A 172 -25.77 -21.88 5.28
N ASN A 173 -24.88 -21.74 6.26
CA ASN A 173 -25.29 -21.68 7.66
C ASN A 173 -26.18 -20.45 7.95
N GLU A 174 -26.96 -20.51 9.01
CA GLU A 174 -27.93 -19.49 9.36
C GLU A 174 -27.29 -18.11 9.62
N GLY A 175 -26.07 -18.08 10.17
CA GLY A 175 -25.32 -16.86 10.42
C GLY A 175 -24.98 -16.10 9.13
N LEU A 176 -24.49 -16.80 8.12
CA LEU A 176 -24.19 -16.23 6.80
C LEU A 176 -25.47 -15.82 6.07
N GLN A 177 -26.56 -16.59 6.20
CA GLN A 177 -27.86 -16.18 5.64
C GLN A 177 -28.37 -14.87 6.24
N ASN A 178 -28.21 -14.68 7.55
CA ASN A 178 -28.61 -13.46 8.23
C ASN A 178 -27.73 -12.27 7.86
N LYS A 179 -26.40 -12.47 7.73
CA LYS A 179 -25.46 -11.44 7.25
C LYS A 179 -25.83 -10.99 5.84
N ALA A 180 -26.12 -11.92 4.94
CA ALA A 180 -26.55 -11.61 3.58
C ALA A 180 -27.86 -10.81 3.52
N LYS A 181 -28.84 -11.20 4.32
CA LYS A 181 -30.12 -10.46 4.42
C LYS A 181 -29.91 -9.03 4.91
N GLN A 182 -28.98 -8.83 5.85
CA GLN A 182 -28.63 -7.47 6.33
C GLN A 182 -27.99 -6.62 5.24
N VAL A 183 -27.04 -7.18 4.46
CA VAL A 183 -26.38 -6.48 3.36
C VAL A 183 -27.39 -6.12 2.27
N VAL A 184 -28.21 -7.08 1.84
CA VAL A 184 -29.25 -6.85 0.83
C VAL A 184 -30.27 -5.80 1.28
N ASN A 185 -30.64 -5.78 2.57
CA ASN A 185 -31.56 -4.79 3.10
C ASN A 185 -30.95 -3.38 3.19
N ARG A 186 -29.62 -3.25 3.39
CA ARG A 186 -28.93 -1.95 3.31
C ARG A 186 -28.89 -1.41 1.88
N ASP A 187 -28.61 -2.27 0.91
CA ASP A 187 -28.43 -1.89 -0.49
C ASP A 187 -29.77 -1.79 -1.26
N SER A 188 -30.88 -2.29 -0.70
CA SER A 188 -32.18 -2.24 -1.38
C SER A 188 -32.70 -0.81 -1.44
N ARG A 189 -32.36 -0.12 -2.53
CA ARG A 189 -32.95 1.15 -2.91
C ARG A 189 -34.46 0.96 -3.06
N LYS A 190 -35.22 1.74 -2.32
CA LYS A 190 -36.69 1.68 -2.29
C LYS A 190 -37.34 1.65 -3.68
N LYS A 191 -36.72 2.37 -4.65
CA LYS A 191 -37.14 2.43 -6.05
C LYS A 191 -37.07 1.11 -6.83
N GLU A 192 -36.07 0.25 -6.56
CA GLU A 192 -35.95 -1.05 -7.24
C GLU A 192 -37.02 -2.06 -6.77
N LYS A 193 -37.32 -2.05 -5.46
CA LYS A 193 -38.41 -2.91 -4.91
C LYS A 193 -39.77 -2.55 -5.47
N ASP A 194 -40.03 -1.28 -5.68
CA ASP A 194 -41.31 -0.84 -6.21
C ASP A 194 -41.46 -1.22 -7.70
N HIS A 195 -40.38 -1.15 -8.48
CA HIS A 195 -40.37 -1.55 -9.90
C HIS A 195 -40.64 -3.06 -10.10
N ILE A 196 -40.08 -3.92 -9.24
CA ILE A 196 -40.31 -5.36 -9.27
C ILE A 196 -41.77 -5.68 -8.86
N LYS A 197 -42.32 -4.96 -7.91
CA LYS A 197 -43.73 -5.12 -7.48
C LYS A 197 -44.72 -4.77 -8.56
N GLU A 198 -44.43 -3.81 -9.41
CA GLU A 198 -45.32 -3.40 -10.50
C GLU A 198 -45.32 -4.34 -11.71
N LYS A 199 -44.18 -5.03 -11.93
CA LYS A 199 -43.91 -5.80 -13.14
C LYS A 199 -44.34 -7.29 -13.07
N TYR A 200 -44.45 -7.87 -11.90
CA TYR A 200 -44.65 -9.32 -11.75
C TYR A 200 -45.85 -9.65 -10.89
N THR A 201 -46.45 -10.84 -11.14
CA THR A 201 -47.52 -11.42 -10.28
C THR A 201 -46.95 -11.76 -8.89
N ALA A 202 -47.78 -11.91 -7.87
CA ALA A 202 -47.32 -12.14 -6.50
C ALA A 202 -46.42 -13.38 -6.34
N THR A 203 -46.71 -14.48 -7.07
CA THR A 203 -45.93 -15.73 -7.05
C THR A 203 -44.58 -15.50 -7.77
N THR A 204 -44.62 -14.97 -8.97
CA THR A 204 -43.42 -14.66 -9.77
C THR A 204 -42.51 -13.62 -9.09
N ARG A 205 -43.10 -12.64 -8.38
CA ARG A 205 -42.35 -11.68 -7.56
C ARG A 205 -41.51 -12.36 -6.47
N LYS A 206 -42.12 -13.32 -5.76
CA LYS A 206 -41.41 -14.04 -4.71
C LYS A 206 -40.22 -14.83 -5.25
N GLU A 207 -40.40 -15.50 -6.39
CA GLU A 207 -39.31 -16.23 -7.07
C GLU A 207 -38.22 -15.28 -7.58
N VAL A 208 -38.56 -14.16 -8.18
CA VAL A 208 -37.60 -13.18 -8.65
C VAL A 208 -36.87 -12.51 -7.49
N GLU A 209 -37.55 -12.16 -6.39
CA GLU A 209 -36.93 -11.64 -5.18
C GLU A 209 -35.98 -12.67 -4.54
N GLU A 210 -36.31 -13.96 -4.56
CA GLU A 210 -35.42 -15.04 -4.09
C GLU A 210 -34.18 -15.17 -5.00
N ILE A 211 -34.32 -15.14 -6.32
CA ILE A 211 -33.22 -15.22 -7.27
C ILE A 211 -32.30 -14.00 -7.15
N GLU A 212 -32.85 -12.79 -7.09
CA GLU A 212 -32.05 -11.59 -6.88
C GLU A 212 -31.35 -11.57 -5.53
N LEU A 213 -32.00 -12.04 -4.48
CA LEU A 213 -31.40 -12.20 -3.16
C LEU A 213 -30.19 -13.15 -3.21
N LEU A 214 -30.33 -14.26 -3.93
CA LEU A 214 -29.26 -15.24 -4.10
C LEU A 214 -28.08 -14.68 -4.91
N GLN A 215 -28.35 -13.96 -6.00
CA GLN A 215 -27.29 -13.31 -6.78
C GLN A 215 -26.54 -12.25 -5.97
N ARG A 216 -27.27 -11.38 -5.29
CA ARG A 216 -26.68 -10.32 -4.44
C ARG A 216 -25.92 -10.92 -3.26
N PHE A 217 -26.39 -12.01 -2.68
CA PHE A 217 -25.69 -12.72 -1.62
C PHE A 217 -24.30 -13.14 -2.04
N PHE A 218 -24.14 -13.82 -3.18
CA PHE A 218 -22.83 -14.23 -3.67
C PHE A 218 -21.86 -13.08 -3.93
N TYR A 219 -22.36 -11.94 -4.36
CA TYR A 219 -21.55 -10.75 -4.58
C TYR A 219 -21.26 -9.97 -3.28
N SER A 220 -21.99 -10.22 -2.20
CA SER A 220 -21.80 -9.54 -0.92
C SER A 220 -20.93 -10.30 0.08
N LEU A 221 -20.59 -11.58 -0.19
CA LEU A 221 -19.68 -12.35 0.67
C LEU A 221 -18.30 -11.73 0.64
N GLU A 222 -17.74 -11.48 1.81
CA GLU A 222 -16.34 -11.11 1.96
C GLU A 222 -15.43 -12.33 1.76
N TYR A 223 -14.16 -12.10 1.43
CA TYR A 223 -13.21 -13.19 1.16
C TYR A 223 -13.07 -14.16 2.35
N GLY A 224 -13.19 -13.65 3.59
CA GLY A 224 -13.19 -14.47 4.80
C GLY A 224 -14.39 -15.40 4.94
N ASP A 225 -15.54 -15.04 4.36
CA ASP A 225 -16.76 -15.84 4.40
C ASP A 225 -16.72 -17.03 3.41
N ILE A 226 -15.75 -17.09 2.51
CA ILE A 226 -15.59 -18.15 1.49
C ILE A 226 -14.69 -19.28 2.02
N GLN A 227 -13.95 -19.07 3.11
CA GLN A 227 -13.03 -20.03 3.70
C GLN A 227 -13.68 -20.96 4.74
N ASP A 228 -14.86 -20.61 5.25
CA ASP A 228 -15.67 -21.41 6.18
C ASP A 228 -16.69 -22.30 5.41
#